data_053e8be616966bfeaa1890bdbfc47ae4
#
_entry.id   053e8be616966bfeaa1890bdbfc47ae4
#
_cell.length_a   1.000
_cell.length_b   1.000
_cell.length_c   1.000
_cell.angle_alpha   90.00
_cell.angle_beta   90.00
_cell.angle_gamma   90.00
#
_symmetry.space_group_name_H-M   'P 1'
#
loop_
_entity.id
_entity.type
_entity.pdbx_description
1 polymer ?
#
loop_
_entity_poly.entity_id
_entity_poly.type
_entity_poly.pdbx_seq_one_letter_code
_entity_poly.pdbx_strand_id
1 'polypeptide(L)'
;MKFSVNQQDLQKALNFCQGVIEKRSTLPILSNILLDVKDNKLTLTATDLDLIFVHEINNIEVIEEGKTTTTSSIMYDIVRKFSAGKKININLSDVSKLQMESEKSLFNLNCISASEFPITDEVFSADNQLAIKSKNLFKLLSKCKFSISNDETRHYLSGIYLHQTEFEEKNYLTAVATDSHRMSISKIRLEKQIDFEPIILPKKTIFQLCAILDNYDGEVKISNMKSKIKFELSNSILISKLIDGKFPNYIQVIPKNNQKKLEIDLKLFLNSVDRVASVSLDKKDGVKFSLKKDTLNLSVNNTNSGDGNETIVTKFEHDLEISFNSRYLIDVASQLDGEKIELHFNDTGSPVLIKDPSDFDSIFIVMPMKG
;
A
#
# COMPACT_ATOMS: atom_id res chain seq x y z
N MET A 1 10.88 34.21 7.22
CA MET A 1 9.97 33.12 7.68
C MET A 1 10.30 32.78 9.12
N LYS A 2 9.34 32.96 10.05
CA LYS A 2 9.53 32.62 11.46
C LYS A 2 8.21 32.16 12.08
N PHE A 3 8.21 30.96 12.69
CA PHE A 3 7.00 30.34 13.26
C PHE A 3 7.35 29.30 14.33
N SER A 4 6.35 28.86 15.10
CA SER A 4 6.46 27.72 16.00
C SER A 4 5.37 26.69 15.73
N VAL A 5 5.73 25.41 15.87
CA VAL A 5 4.88 24.27 15.59
C VAL A 5 5.04 23.20 16.66
N ASN A 6 3.97 22.41 16.91
CA ASN A 6 4.06 21.27 17.82
C ASN A 6 4.93 20.15 17.21
N GLN A 7 5.79 19.55 18.05
CA GLN A 7 6.69 18.47 17.63
C GLN A 7 5.96 17.27 17.02
N GLN A 8 4.85 16.84 17.60
CA GLN A 8 4.11 15.65 17.13
C GLN A 8 3.45 15.90 15.78
N ASP A 9 2.87 17.09 15.56
CA ASP A 9 2.24 17.46 14.30
C ASP A 9 3.26 17.50 13.17
N LEU A 10 4.41 18.14 13.43
CA LEU A 10 5.49 18.22 12.47
C LEU A 10 6.12 16.85 12.18
N GLN A 11 6.31 16.02 13.21
CA GLN A 11 6.85 14.66 13.06
C GLN A 11 5.94 13.80 12.19
N LYS A 12 4.63 13.85 12.44
CA LYS A 12 3.63 13.08 11.65
C LYS A 12 3.65 13.49 10.18
N ALA A 13 3.64 14.79 9.92
CA ALA A 13 3.68 15.32 8.56
C ALA A 13 4.97 14.94 7.82
N LEU A 14 6.12 15.10 8.47
CA LEU A 14 7.42 14.71 7.92
C LEU A 14 7.53 13.21 7.67
N ASN A 15 6.94 12.37 8.52
CA ASN A 15 6.92 10.92 8.32
C ASN A 15 6.23 10.53 7.01
N PHE A 16 5.12 11.15 6.67
CA PHE A 16 4.46 10.92 5.38
C PHE A 16 5.32 11.40 4.20
N CYS A 17 6.02 12.50 4.35
CA CYS A 17 6.92 12.99 3.31
C CYS A 17 8.07 12.01 3.00
N GLN A 18 8.56 11.23 3.99
CA GLN A 18 9.63 10.24 3.79
C GLN A 18 9.25 9.14 2.77
N GLY A 19 7.98 8.80 2.66
CA GLY A 19 7.49 7.79 1.69
C GLY A 19 7.48 8.28 0.24
N VAL A 20 7.55 9.57 0.02
CA VAL A 20 7.56 10.19 -1.31
C VAL A 20 8.99 10.45 -1.78
N ILE A 21 9.83 10.99 -0.91
CA ILE A 21 11.17 11.46 -1.25
C ILE A 21 12.11 10.30 -1.57
N GLU A 22 12.92 10.47 -2.61
CA GLU A 22 13.99 9.54 -2.94
C GLU A 22 15.28 9.91 -2.20
N LYS A 23 15.81 8.97 -1.41
CA LYS A 23 17.05 9.16 -0.64
C LYS A 23 18.30 9.31 -1.51
N ARG A 24 18.25 8.88 -2.76
CA ARG A 24 19.34 8.93 -3.74
C ARG A 24 18.83 9.47 -5.06
N SER A 25 18.59 10.77 -5.12
CA SER A 25 18.24 11.46 -6.36
C SER A 25 19.46 12.11 -7.00
N THR A 26 19.49 12.12 -8.34
CA THR A 26 20.48 12.90 -9.09
C THR A 26 20.21 14.41 -8.99
N LEU A 27 19.00 14.80 -8.60
CA LEU A 27 18.59 16.18 -8.37
C LEU A 27 18.48 16.43 -6.85
N PRO A 28 19.42 17.18 -6.24
CA PRO A 28 19.44 17.40 -4.78
C PRO A 28 18.14 17.99 -4.23
N ILE A 29 17.43 18.82 -5.00
CA ILE A 29 16.17 19.46 -4.60
C ILE A 29 15.05 18.42 -4.31
N LEU A 30 15.06 17.24 -4.95
CA LEU A 30 14.09 16.16 -4.73
C LEU A 30 14.30 15.41 -3.40
N SER A 31 15.44 15.63 -2.73
CA SER A 31 15.69 15.17 -1.35
C SER A 31 15.15 16.15 -0.31
N ASN A 32 14.76 17.35 -0.74
CA ASN A 32 14.25 18.38 0.12
C ASN A 32 12.72 18.31 0.24
N ILE A 33 12.24 18.90 1.31
CA ILE A 33 10.84 19.25 1.52
C ILE A 33 10.68 20.74 1.38
N LEU A 34 9.64 21.18 0.71
CA LEU A 34 9.24 22.59 0.67
C LEU A 34 8.40 22.92 1.90
N LEU A 35 8.80 23.93 2.63
CA LEU A 35 8.04 24.56 3.71
C LEU A 35 7.48 25.87 3.20
N ASP A 36 6.17 26.04 3.29
CA ASP A 36 5.45 27.26 2.93
C ASP A 36 4.60 27.70 4.11
N VAL A 37 4.94 28.83 4.71
CA VAL A 37 4.22 29.43 5.84
C VAL A 37 3.43 30.62 5.33
N LYS A 38 2.12 30.46 5.32
CA LYS A 38 1.17 31.45 4.85
C LYS A 38 -0.19 31.32 5.54
N ASP A 39 -0.91 32.41 5.77
CA ASP A 39 -2.26 32.40 6.33
C ASP A 39 -2.40 31.60 7.64
N ASN A 40 -1.44 31.71 8.55
CA ASN A 40 -1.33 30.95 9.81
C ASN A 40 -1.26 29.42 9.64
N LYS A 41 -0.78 28.95 8.49
CA LYS A 41 -0.61 27.53 8.18
C LYS A 41 0.82 27.23 7.74
N LEU A 42 1.27 26.03 8.03
CA LEU A 42 2.48 25.44 7.42
C LEU A 42 2.06 24.39 6.41
N THR A 43 2.38 24.61 5.16
CA THR A 43 2.22 23.61 4.09
C THR A 43 3.55 22.95 3.81
N LEU A 44 3.58 21.64 3.91
CA LEU A 44 4.73 20.80 3.56
C LEU A 44 4.46 20.12 2.21
N THR A 45 5.39 20.27 1.25
CA THR A 45 5.29 19.59 -0.05
C THR A 45 6.53 18.74 -0.29
N ALA A 46 6.30 17.49 -0.66
CA ALA A 46 7.33 16.53 -1.06
C ALA A 46 7.00 15.96 -2.45
N THR A 47 8.02 15.72 -3.29
CA THR A 47 7.83 15.15 -4.63
C THR A 47 9.06 14.39 -5.10
N ASP A 48 8.82 13.36 -5.92
CA ASP A 48 9.82 12.68 -6.74
C ASP A 48 9.57 12.88 -8.26
N LEU A 49 8.69 13.84 -8.62
CA LEU A 49 8.20 14.18 -9.96
C LEU A 49 7.07 13.27 -10.48
N ASP A 50 6.90 12.08 -9.94
CA ASP A 50 5.81 11.16 -10.29
C ASP A 50 4.72 11.12 -9.21
N LEU A 51 5.12 11.37 -7.97
CA LEU A 51 4.27 11.45 -6.80
C LEU A 51 4.48 12.78 -6.10
N ILE A 52 3.39 13.48 -5.78
CA ILE A 52 3.40 14.75 -5.04
C ILE A 52 2.54 14.54 -3.80
N PHE A 53 3.08 14.87 -2.65
CA PHE A 53 2.35 14.87 -1.38
C PHE A 53 2.39 16.28 -0.77
N VAL A 54 1.22 16.77 -0.42
CA VAL A 54 1.02 18.05 0.25
C VAL A 54 0.31 17.81 1.57
N HIS A 55 0.80 18.41 2.64
CA HIS A 55 0.16 18.33 3.95
C HIS A 55 0.13 19.68 4.64
N GLU A 56 -1.04 20.06 5.19
CA GLU A 56 -1.24 21.30 5.92
C GLU A 56 -1.27 21.08 7.43
N ILE A 57 -0.50 21.87 8.17
CA ILE A 57 -0.56 21.96 9.63
C ILE A 57 -1.18 23.31 9.99
N ASN A 58 -2.38 23.30 10.59
CA ASN A 58 -3.16 24.49 10.88
C ASN A 58 -2.87 25.11 12.27
N ASN A 59 -2.28 24.34 13.18
CA ASN A 59 -2.03 24.77 14.57
C ASN A 59 -0.60 25.26 14.74
N ILE A 60 -0.22 26.36 14.05
CA ILE A 60 1.08 27.00 14.17
C ILE A 60 0.95 28.44 14.63
N GLU A 61 1.99 28.97 15.27
CA GLU A 61 2.10 30.37 15.64
C GLU A 61 3.04 31.05 14.65
N VAL A 62 2.52 31.90 13.76
CA VAL A 62 3.29 32.56 12.72
C VAL A 62 3.70 33.95 13.20
N ILE A 63 5.00 34.24 13.10
CA ILE A 63 5.57 35.59 13.35
C ILE A 63 5.88 36.26 12.01
N GLU A 64 6.40 35.48 11.05
CA GLU A 64 6.78 35.95 9.72
C GLU A 64 6.54 34.87 8.68
N GLU A 65 5.79 35.16 7.65
CA GLU A 65 5.52 34.27 6.52
C GLU A 65 6.77 34.09 5.64
N GLY A 66 6.76 33.06 4.79
CA GLY A 66 7.81 32.81 3.80
C GLY A 66 7.93 31.34 3.40
N LYS A 67 8.86 31.09 2.49
CA LYS A 67 9.08 29.76 1.88
C LYS A 67 10.56 29.42 1.87
N THR A 68 10.86 28.14 2.08
CA THR A 68 12.21 27.59 1.90
C THR A 68 12.15 26.08 1.69
N THR A 69 13.27 25.47 1.30
CA THR A 69 13.40 24.02 1.26
C THR A 69 14.57 23.56 2.10
N THR A 70 14.46 22.38 2.71
CA THR A 70 15.56 21.73 3.44
C THR A 70 15.49 20.23 3.29
N THR A 71 16.59 19.55 3.56
CA THR A 71 16.70 18.07 3.44
C THR A 71 15.72 17.39 4.40
N SER A 72 14.74 16.71 3.83
CA SER A 72 13.62 16.11 4.55
C SER A 72 14.05 15.06 5.56
N SER A 73 14.96 14.15 5.18
CA SER A 73 15.42 13.08 6.06
C SER A 73 16.16 13.60 7.30
N ILE A 74 16.99 14.65 7.15
CA ILE A 74 17.70 15.28 8.25
C ILE A 74 16.72 15.97 9.19
N MET A 75 15.79 16.76 8.62
CA MET A 75 14.75 17.44 9.40
C MET A 75 13.89 16.43 10.19
N TYR A 76 13.45 15.34 9.54
CA TYR A 76 12.70 14.29 10.21
C TYR A 76 13.49 13.63 11.35
N ASP A 77 14.77 13.29 11.11
CA ASP A 77 15.64 12.65 12.10
C ASP A 77 15.87 13.53 13.34
N ILE A 78 15.91 14.84 13.18
CA ILE A 78 16.01 15.80 14.29
C ILE A 78 14.67 15.88 15.03
N VAL A 79 13.58 16.14 14.29
CA VAL A 79 12.25 16.36 14.87
C VAL A 79 11.76 15.15 15.68
N ARG A 80 12.01 13.94 15.22
CA ARG A 80 11.61 12.71 15.96
C ARG A 80 12.38 12.48 17.26
N LYS A 81 13.50 13.18 17.46
CA LYS A 81 14.33 13.10 18.67
C LYS A 81 14.07 14.22 19.67
N PHE A 82 13.31 15.24 19.29
CA PHE A 82 12.84 16.25 20.25
C PHE A 82 11.80 15.66 21.20
N SER A 83 11.67 16.26 22.37
CA SER A 83 10.71 15.85 23.38
C SER A 83 9.27 15.95 22.87
N ALA A 84 8.49 14.90 23.03
CA ALA A 84 7.09 14.85 22.59
C ALA A 84 6.25 15.96 23.24
N GLY A 85 5.36 16.57 22.46
CA GLY A 85 4.45 17.63 22.93
C GLY A 85 5.11 19.00 23.11
N LYS A 86 6.40 19.15 22.83
CA LYS A 86 7.07 20.45 22.90
C LYS A 86 6.90 21.23 21.61
N LYS A 87 7.02 22.55 21.70
CA LYS A 87 7.08 23.45 20.54
C LYS A 87 8.48 23.46 19.95
N ILE A 88 8.52 23.52 18.63
CA ILE A 88 9.73 23.75 17.85
C ILE A 88 9.62 25.14 17.23
N ASN A 89 10.58 26.00 17.53
CA ASN A 89 10.70 27.30 16.91
C ASN A 89 11.55 27.14 15.63
N ILE A 90 11.03 27.61 14.54
CA ILE A 90 11.68 27.54 13.23
C ILE A 90 11.86 28.95 12.69
N ASN A 91 13.09 29.27 12.30
CA ASN A 91 13.46 30.58 11.78
C ASN A 91 14.38 30.45 10.58
N LEU A 92 14.01 31.05 9.46
CA LEU A 92 14.90 31.22 8.30
C LEU A 92 15.79 32.43 8.59
N SER A 93 16.97 32.16 9.19
CA SER A 93 17.89 33.23 9.63
C SER A 93 18.59 33.92 8.46
N ASP A 94 18.73 33.17 7.36
CA ASP A 94 19.32 33.63 6.11
C ASP A 94 18.73 32.76 4.99
N VAL A 95 18.80 33.16 3.73
CA VAL A 95 18.23 32.43 2.58
C VAL A 95 18.71 31.00 2.48
N SER A 96 19.90 30.71 3.05
CA SER A 96 20.56 29.41 2.97
C SER A 96 20.48 28.58 4.25
N LYS A 97 19.92 29.09 5.36
CA LYS A 97 19.95 28.41 6.67
C LYS A 97 18.62 28.49 7.43
N LEU A 98 18.07 27.33 7.70
CA LEU A 98 16.90 27.14 8.57
C LEU A 98 17.38 26.76 9.98
N GLN A 99 17.08 27.60 10.93
CA GLN A 99 17.35 27.35 12.35
C GLN A 99 16.12 26.69 12.98
N MET A 100 16.37 25.61 13.72
CA MET A 100 15.35 24.88 14.48
C MET A 100 15.77 24.83 15.95
N GLU A 101 14.93 25.29 16.84
CA GLU A 101 15.17 25.33 18.27
C GLU A 101 14.03 24.63 19.04
N SER A 102 14.40 23.79 19.99
CA SER A 102 13.46 23.22 20.97
C SER A 102 14.19 23.01 22.29
N GLU A 103 13.63 23.54 23.38
CA GLU A 103 14.22 23.53 24.73
C GLU A 103 15.65 24.11 24.74
N LYS A 104 16.69 23.26 24.90
CA LYS A 104 18.10 23.66 24.92
C LYS A 104 18.86 23.24 23.64
N SER A 105 18.13 22.71 22.66
CA SER A 105 18.73 22.19 21.43
C SER A 105 18.52 23.13 20.27
N LEU A 106 19.60 23.42 19.55
CA LEU A 106 19.65 24.30 18.40
C LEU A 106 20.30 23.61 17.22
N PHE A 107 19.61 23.60 16.08
CA PHE A 107 20.09 23.02 14.82
C PHE A 107 20.02 24.06 13.70
N ASN A 108 20.99 24.04 12.81
CA ASN A 108 21.01 24.85 11.59
C ASN A 108 21.07 23.90 10.37
N LEU A 109 20.03 23.92 9.56
CA LEU A 109 19.92 23.12 8.34
C LEU A 109 20.22 23.96 7.11
N ASN A 110 20.91 23.37 6.13
CA ASN A 110 21.10 24.01 4.84
C ASN A 110 19.80 24.04 4.04
N CYS A 111 19.58 25.13 3.32
CA CYS A 111 18.42 25.37 2.50
C CYS A 111 18.80 25.54 1.02
N ILE A 112 17.90 25.15 0.14
CA ILE A 112 17.88 25.53 -1.27
C ILE A 112 16.67 26.44 -1.48
N SER A 113 16.79 27.41 -2.38
CA SER A 113 15.69 28.34 -2.66
C SER A 113 14.40 27.61 -3.02
N ALA A 114 13.28 28.06 -2.47
CA ALA A 114 11.96 27.54 -2.81
C ALA A 114 11.61 27.68 -4.31
N SER A 115 12.24 28.65 -5.02
CA SER A 115 12.06 28.83 -6.46
C SER A 115 12.62 27.69 -7.31
N GLU A 116 13.52 26.88 -6.76
CA GLU A 116 14.09 25.71 -7.44
C GLU A 116 13.22 24.45 -7.23
N PHE A 117 12.25 24.49 -6.32
CA PHE A 117 11.40 23.33 -6.04
C PHE A 117 10.37 23.14 -7.16
N PRO A 118 10.27 21.93 -7.74
CA PRO A 118 9.38 21.65 -8.87
C PRO A 118 7.92 21.59 -8.40
N ILE A 119 7.23 22.73 -8.45
CA ILE A 119 5.79 22.82 -8.19
C ILE A 119 5.07 22.74 -9.54
N THR A 120 4.08 21.86 -9.63
CA THR A 120 3.15 21.81 -10.77
C THR A 120 1.78 22.28 -10.28
N ASP A 121 1.33 23.42 -10.80
CA ASP A 121 -0.05 23.91 -10.60
C ASP A 121 -0.97 23.11 -11.54
N GLU A 122 -1.47 21.98 -11.09
CA GLU A 122 -2.38 21.17 -11.87
C GLU A 122 -3.83 21.40 -11.45
N VAL A 123 -4.63 21.75 -12.42
CA VAL A 123 -6.07 21.96 -12.23
C VAL A 123 -6.80 20.64 -12.49
N PHE A 124 -7.29 20.01 -11.43
CA PHE A 124 -8.20 18.86 -11.54
C PHE A 124 -9.63 19.35 -11.65
N SER A 125 -10.38 18.83 -12.65
CA SER A 125 -11.79 19.16 -12.78
C SER A 125 -12.58 18.60 -11.58
N ALA A 126 -13.55 19.37 -11.10
CA ALA A 126 -14.42 18.94 -10.00
C ALA A 126 -15.58 18.04 -10.47
N ASP A 127 -15.77 17.89 -11.79
CA ASP A 127 -17.01 17.33 -12.35
C ASP A 127 -17.17 15.81 -12.19
N ASN A 128 -16.05 15.06 -11.98
CA ASN A 128 -16.07 13.61 -11.81
C ASN A 128 -15.29 13.20 -10.54
N GLN A 129 -15.77 13.65 -9.38
CA GLN A 129 -15.14 13.35 -8.11
C GLN A 129 -15.85 12.18 -7.42
N LEU A 130 -15.09 11.12 -7.13
CA LEU A 130 -15.56 9.98 -6.34
C LEU A 130 -15.18 10.18 -4.87
N ALA A 131 -16.16 10.10 -3.98
CA ALA A 131 -15.93 10.14 -2.55
C ALA A 131 -16.06 8.74 -1.95
N ILE A 132 -15.05 8.30 -1.20
CA ILE A 132 -14.98 6.98 -0.58
C ILE A 132 -14.56 7.12 0.87
N LYS A 133 -15.17 6.35 1.79
CA LYS A 133 -14.70 6.26 3.18
C LYS A 133 -13.28 5.70 3.22
N SER A 134 -12.42 6.33 4.01
CA SER A 134 -11.01 5.96 4.14
C SER A 134 -10.80 4.47 4.45
N LYS A 135 -11.58 3.91 5.36
CA LYS A 135 -11.54 2.47 5.74
C LYS A 135 -11.83 1.55 4.55
N ASN A 136 -12.78 1.92 3.68
CA ASN A 136 -13.12 1.13 2.50
C ASN A 136 -11.99 1.19 1.47
N LEU A 137 -11.44 2.37 1.22
CA LEU A 137 -10.31 2.54 0.30
C LEU A 137 -9.06 1.81 0.82
N PHE A 138 -8.78 1.91 2.12
CA PHE A 138 -7.68 1.18 2.77
C PHE A 138 -7.85 -0.33 2.60
N LYS A 139 -9.03 -0.89 2.91
CA LYS A 139 -9.35 -2.31 2.73
C LYS A 139 -9.12 -2.73 1.28
N LEU A 140 -9.68 -1.98 0.32
CA LEU A 140 -9.59 -2.24 -1.11
C LEU A 140 -8.13 -2.39 -1.57
N LEU A 141 -7.27 -1.45 -1.18
CA LEU A 141 -5.87 -1.43 -1.59
C LEU A 141 -5.02 -2.44 -0.80
N SER A 142 -5.22 -2.56 0.50
CA SER A 142 -4.42 -3.45 1.37
C SER A 142 -4.60 -4.91 1.01
N LYS A 143 -5.82 -5.34 0.64
CA LYS A 143 -6.13 -6.71 0.18
C LYS A 143 -5.42 -7.08 -1.13
N CYS A 144 -4.97 -6.10 -1.92
CA CYS A 144 -4.34 -6.35 -3.22
C CYS A 144 -2.84 -6.05 -3.27
N LYS A 145 -2.33 -5.12 -2.45
CA LYS A 145 -0.97 -4.57 -2.58
C LYS A 145 0.16 -5.60 -2.53
N PHE A 146 -0.03 -6.74 -1.84
CA PHE A 146 1.00 -7.78 -1.71
C PHE A 146 1.17 -8.63 -2.98
N SER A 147 0.18 -8.60 -3.89
CA SER A 147 0.20 -9.31 -5.18
C SER A 147 0.77 -8.48 -6.33
N ILE A 148 1.22 -7.26 -6.07
CA ILE A 148 1.83 -6.39 -7.09
C ILE A 148 3.15 -7.00 -7.56
N SER A 149 3.38 -7.03 -8.89
CA SER A 149 4.62 -7.51 -9.48
C SER A 149 5.82 -6.61 -9.14
N ASN A 150 6.98 -7.24 -8.95
CA ASN A 150 8.28 -6.56 -8.87
C ASN A 150 9.08 -6.68 -10.19
N ASP A 151 8.48 -7.24 -11.23
CA ASP A 151 9.12 -7.40 -12.53
C ASP A 151 8.98 -6.10 -13.33
N GLU A 152 10.06 -5.35 -13.44
CA GLU A 152 10.10 -4.07 -14.14
C GLU A 152 9.86 -4.20 -15.66
N THR A 153 10.07 -5.39 -16.23
CA THR A 153 9.82 -5.64 -17.66
C THR A 153 8.32 -5.65 -17.98
N ARG A 154 7.48 -5.95 -16.99
CA ARG A 154 6.02 -5.94 -17.08
C ARG A 154 5.42 -4.82 -16.22
N HIS A 155 5.82 -3.57 -16.52
CA HIS A 155 5.45 -2.38 -15.75
C HIS A 155 3.94 -2.26 -15.51
N TYR A 156 3.09 -2.71 -16.44
CA TYR A 156 1.63 -2.74 -16.29
C TYR A 156 1.13 -3.66 -15.17
N LEU A 157 1.96 -4.53 -14.60
CA LEU A 157 1.69 -5.34 -13.41
C LEU A 157 2.30 -4.75 -12.13
N SER A 158 3.07 -3.66 -12.23
CA SER A 158 3.74 -3.02 -11.09
C SER A 158 2.83 -2.08 -10.29
N GLY A 159 1.53 -2.31 -10.33
CA GLY A 159 0.52 -1.53 -9.65
C GLY A 159 -0.77 -2.29 -9.40
N ILE A 160 -1.78 -1.58 -8.89
CA ILE A 160 -3.16 -2.07 -8.75
C ILE A 160 -3.99 -1.51 -9.89
N TYR A 161 -4.67 -2.40 -10.60
CA TYR A 161 -5.69 -2.04 -11.57
C TYR A 161 -7.00 -1.72 -10.85
N LEU A 162 -7.43 -0.47 -10.94
CA LEU A 162 -8.69 0.02 -10.39
C LEU A 162 -9.66 0.28 -11.53
N HIS A 163 -10.83 -0.30 -11.44
CA HIS A 163 -11.89 -0.11 -12.44
C HIS A 163 -13.27 -0.37 -11.86
N GLN A 164 -14.27 0.12 -12.53
CA GLN A 164 -15.66 -0.15 -12.17
C GLN A 164 -16.11 -1.52 -12.70
N THR A 165 -16.82 -2.27 -11.88
CA THR A 165 -17.48 -3.52 -12.27
C THR A 165 -18.95 -3.50 -11.86
N GLU A 166 -19.75 -4.29 -12.55
CA GLU A 166 -21.15 -4.53 -12.21
C GLU A 166 -21.36 -6.00 -11.86
N PHE A 167 -22.07 -6.25 -10.78
CA PHE A 167 -22.47 -7.59 -10.37
C PHE A 167 -23.84 -7.55 -9.69
N GLU A 168 -24.79 -8.37 -10.14
CA GLU A 168 -26.18 -8.40 -9.64
C GLU A 168 -26.83 -7.00 -9.58
N GLU A 169 -26.71 -6.25 -10.66
CA GLU A 169 -27.25 -4.86 -10.79
C GLU A 169 -26.66 -3.86 -9.76
N LYS A 170 -25.53 -4.18 -9.16
CA LYS A 170 -24.82 -3.32 -8.22
C LYS A 170 -23.46 -2.93 -8.79
N ASN A 171 -23.12 -1.66 -8.60
CA ASN A 171 -21.83 -1.11 -9.03
C ASN A 171 -20.78 -1.26 -7.94
N TYR A 172 -19.57 -1.59 -8.36
CA TYR A 172 -18.40 -1.74 -7.48
C TYR A 172 -17.19 -1.01 -8.05
N LEU A 173 -16.38 -0.46 -7.18
CA LEU A 173 -14.99 -0.17 -7.50
C LEU A 173 -14.16 -1.41 -7.17
N THR A 174 -13.48 -1.96 -8.16
CA THR A 174 -12.74 -3.21 -8.05
C THR A 174 -11.24 -2.95 -8.20
N ALA A 175 -10.46 -3.49 -7.30
CA ALA A 175 -9.01 -3.50 -7.32
C ALA A 175 -8.49 -4.88 -7.68
N VAL A 176 -7.52 -4.95 -8.58
CA VAL A 176 -6.88 -6.20 -8.99
C VAL A 176 -5.37 -6.02 -9.02
N ALA A 177 -4.63 -6.96 -8.47
CA ALA A 177 -3.18 -7.02 -8.59
C ALA A 177 -2.73 -8.46 -8.86
N THR A 178 -1.70 -8.63 -9.66
CA THR A 178 -1.10 -9.95 -9.96
C THR A 178 0.38 -9.82 -10.31
N ASP A 179 1.15 -10.84 -9.95
CA ASP A 179 2.54 -11.04 -10.37
C ASP A 179 2.69 -12.23 -11.35
N SER A 180 1.57 -12.74 -11.90
CA SER A 180 1.41 -13.94 -12.74
C SER A 180 1.46 -15.27 -12.01
N HIS A 181 1.83 -15.31 -10.74
CA HIS A 181 1.85 -16.52 -9.91
C HIS A 181 0.74 -16.50 -8.87
N ARG A 182 0.27 -15.32 -8.52
CA ARG A 182 -0.86 -15.08 -7.63
C ARG A 182 -1.64 -13.87 -8.09
N MET A 183 -2.89 -13.78 -7.69
CA MET A 183 -3.76 -12.65 -7.99
C MET A 183 -4.67 -12.36 -6.79
N SER A 184 -4.86 -11.10 -6.52
CA SER A 184 -5.80 -10.61 -5.52
C SER A 184 -6.84 -9.73 -6.19
N ILE A 185 -8.09 -9.93 -5.83
CA ILE A 185 -9.21 -9.13 -6.26
C ILE A 185 -9.98 -8.69 -5.02
N SER A 186 -10.24 -7.42 -4.89
CA SER A 186 -11.09 -6.87 -3.84
C SER A 186 -12.03 -5.84 -4.44
N LYS A 187 -13.25 -5.72 -3.91
CA LYS A 187 -14.24 -4.78 -4.41
C LYS A 187 -14.94 -4.08 -3.25
N ILE A 188 -15.37 -2.84 -3.49
CA ILE A 188 -16.25 -2.09 -2.59
C ILE A 188 -17.49 -1.64 -3.36
N ARG A 189 -18.64 -1.73 -2.71
CA ARG A 189 -19.89 -1.30 -3.33
C ARG A 189 -19.91 0.22 -3.46
N LEU A 190 -20.35 0.69 -4.64
CA LEU A 190 -20.62 2.09 -4.91
C LEU A 190 -22.13 2.35 -4.75
N GLU A 191 -22.47 3.48 -4.13
CA GLU A 191 -23.88 3.88 -3.97
C GLU A 191 -24.53 4.30 -5.29
N LYS A 192 -23.71 4.82 -6.20
CA LYS A 192 -24.14 5.30 -7.53
C LYS A 192 -23.16 4.80 -8.59
N GLN A 193 -23.67 4.67 -9.80
CA GLN A 193 -22.80 4.54 -10.97
C GLN A 193 -21.99 5.82 -11.14
N ILE A 194 -20.72 5.68 -11.37
CA ILE A 194 -19.79 6.78 -11.62
C ILE A 194 -19.09 6.54 -12.96
N ASP A 195 -18.66 7.59 -13.59
CA ASP A 195 -17.79 7.50 -14.76
C ASP A 195 -16.33 7.46 -14.29
N PHE A 196 -15.86 6.25 -13.96
CA PHE A 196 -14.50 6.03 -13.50
C PHE A 196 -13.71 5.28 -14.57
N GLU A 197 -12.84 6.01 -15.28
CA GLU A 197 -11.94 5.38 -16.26
C GLU A 197 -11.01 4.38 -15.56
N PRO A 198 -10.82 3.17 -16.15
CA PRO A 198 -9.89 2.19 -15.61
C PRO A 198 -8.46 2.72 -15.55
N ILE A 199 -7.78 2.52 -14.43
CA ILE A 199 -6.41 3.01 -14.20
C ILE A 199 -5.53 1.92 -13.60
N ILE A 200 -4.20 2.06 -13.77
CA ILE A 200 -3.20 1.29 -13.03
C ILE A 200 -2.49 2.23 -12.07
N LEU A 201 -2.76 2.07 -10.79
CA LEU A 201 -2.18 2.89 -9.73
C LEU A 201 -0.80 2.34 -9.34
N PRO A 202 0.28 3.15 -9.37
CA PRO A 202 1.65 2.68 -9.11
C PRO A 202 1.83 2.15 -7.68
N LYS A 203 2.71 1.16 -7.54
CA LYS A 203 3.05 0.54 -6.25
C LYS A 203 3.41 1.56 -5.17
N LYS A 204 4.31 2.53 -5.47
CA LYS A 204 4.74 3.57 -4.52
C LYS A 204 3.55 4.38 -3.99
N THR A 205 2.65 4.78 -4.89
CA THR A 205 1.43 5.52 -4.55
C THR A 205 0.52 4.72 -3.62
N ILE A 206 0.34 3.42 -3.90
CA ILE A 206 -0.49 2.53 -3.09
C ILE A 206 0.04 2.42 -1.66
N PHE A 207 1.36 2.19 -1.51
CA PHE A 207 1.97 2.08 -0.19
C PHE A 207 1.89 3.39 0.58
N GLN A 208 2.14 4.52 -0.09
CA GLN A 208 2.02 5.85 0.50
C GLN A 208 0.58 6.15 0.93
N LEU A 209 -0.39 5.89 0.05
CA LEU A 209 -1.80 6.10 0.35
C LEU A 209 -2.27 5.21 1.51
N CYS A 210 -1.90 3.93 1.54
CA CYS A 210 -2.20 3.05 2.67
C CYS A 210 -1.59 3.56 3.98
N ALA A 211 -0.37 4.08 3.99
CA ALA A 211 0.27 4.64 5.18
C ALA A 211 -0.48 5.88 5.71
N ILE A 212 -1.02 6.71 4.82
CA ILE A 212 -1.84 7.87 5.20
C ILE A 212 -3.20 7.42 5.75
N LEU A 213 -3.83 6.44 5.08
CA LEU A 213 -5.18 5.97 5.40
C LEU A 213 -5.25 5.17 6.70
N ASP A 214 -4.17 4.51 7.12
CA ASP A 214 -4.12 3.64 8.31
C ASP A 214 -4.59 4.36 9.59
N ASN A 215 -4.31 5.66 9.70
CA ASN A 215 -4.67 6.50 10.84
C ASN A 215 -5.62 7.66 10.47
N TYR A 216 -6.31 7.55 9.35
CA TYR A 216 -7.26 8.56 8.90
C TYR A 216 -8.68 8.02 8.92
N ASP A 217 -9.56 8.66 9.66
CA ASP A 217 -10.99 8.34 9.70
C ASP A 217 -11.79 9.50 9.07
N GLY A 218 -12.09 9.37 7.80
CA GLY A 218 -12.78 10.39 7.04
C GLY A 218 -13.13 9.94 5.64
N GLU A 219 -13.52 10.88 4.81
CA GLU A 219 -13.81 10.66 3.40
C GLU A 219 -12.60 11.07 2.56
N VAL A 220 -12.30 10.28 1.54
CA VAL A 220 -11.27 10.55 0.54
C VAL A 220 -11.98 10.91 -0.76
N LYS A 221 -11.68 12.08 -1.29
CA LYS A 221 -12.16 12.52 -2.60
C LYS A 221 -11.12 12.15 -3.65
N ILE A 222 -11.55 11.46 -4.68
CA ILE A 222 -10.70 10.95 -5.75
C ILE A 222 -11.09 11.66 -7.04
N SER A 223 -10.13 12.34 -7.67
CA SER A 223 -10.28 12.96 -8.98
C SER A 223 -9.32 12.29 -9.96
N ASN A 224 -9.86 11.69 -11.01
CA ASN A 224 -9.09 10.99 -12.03
C ASN A 224 -8.92 11.87 -13.28
N MET A 225 -7.70 11.92 -13.79
CA MET A 225 -7.36 12.49 -15.09
C MET A 225 -6.67 11.42 -15.95
N LYS A 226 -6.59 11.63 -17.26
CA LYS A 226 -6.04 10.64 -18.21
C LYS A 226 -4.68 10.04 -17.82
N SER A 227 -3.79 10.80 -17.21
CA SER A 227 -2.43 10.37 -16.83
C SER A 227 -2.11 10.52 -15.35
N LYS A 228 -3.02 11.07 -14.55
CA LYS A 228 -2.80 11.37 -13.13
C LYS A 228 -4.07 11.18 -12.33
N ILE A 229 -3.89 10.93 -11.03
CA ILE A 229 -4.96 10.82 -10.05
C ILE A 229 -4.63 11.66 -8.83
N LYS A 230 -5.65 12.28 -8.25
CA LYS A 230 -5.56 13.05 -7.02
C LYS A 230 -6.44 12.42 -5.94
N PHE A 231 -5.87 12.27 -4.75
CA PHE A 231 -6.57 11.89 -3.53
C PHE A 231 -6.54 13.07 -2.57
N GLU A 232 -7.71 13.56 -2.17
CA GLU A 232 -7.86 14.66 -1.23
C GLU A 232 -8.43 14.12 0.08
N LEU A 233 -7.69 14.36 1.16
CA LEU A 233 -8.09 14.12 2.54
C LEU A 233 -8.23 15.47 3.25
N SER A 234 -8.69 15.51 4.50
CA SER A 234 -8.94 16.81 5.17
C SER A 234 -7.75 17.80 5.12
N ASN A 235 -6.55 17.30 5.41
CA ASN A 235 -5.33 18.12 5.50
C ASN A 235 -4.22 17.65 4.57
N SER A 236 -4.51 16.71 3.67
CA SER A 236 -3.49 16.12 2.79
C SER A 236 -4.01 15.95 1.39
N ILE A 237 -3.11 16.15 0.43
CA ILE A 237 -3.34 15.87 -0.98
C ILE A 237 -2.23 14.95 -1.47
N LEU A 238 -2.59 13.88 -2.14
CA LEU A 238 -1.66 13.00 -2.83
C LEU A 238 -2.00 13.00 -4.32
N ILE A 239 -1.04 13.39 -5.16
CA ILE A 239 -1.19 13.37 -6.62
C ILE A 239 -0.16 12.39 -7.17
N SER A 240 -0.60 11.50 -8.04
CA SER A 240 0.26 10.48 -8.65
C SER A 240 0.08 10.44 -10.15
N LYS A 241 1.18 10.28 -10.90
CA LYS A 241 1.11 9.76 -12.25
C LYS A 241 0.58 8.33 -12.23
N LEU A 242 -0.09 7.94 -13.30
CA LEU A 242 -0.61 6.60 -13.52
C LEU A 242 0.36 5.79 -14.38
N ILE A 243 0.33 4.47 -14.25
CA ILE A 243 1.07 3.58 -15.14
C ILE A 243 0.30 3.51 -16.47
N ASP A 244 0.99 3.87 -17.56
CA ASP A 244 0.48 3.67 -18.91
C ASP A 244 0.59 2.20 -19.30
N GLY A 245 -0.48 1.66 -19.88
CA GLY A 245 -0.53 0.28 -20.31
C GLY A 245 -1.89 -0.36 -20.17
N LYS A 246 -2.02 -1.57 -20.72
CA LYS A 246 -3.25 -2.36 -20.65
C LYS A 246 -3.08 -3.49 -19.66
N PHE A 247 -3.88 -3.48 -18.58
CA PHE A 247 -3.93 -4.60 -17.65
C PHE A 247 -4.50 -5.85 -18.33
N PRO A 248 -3.96 -7.07 -18.06
CA PRO A 248 -4.45 -8.29 -18.69
C PRO A 248 -5.90 -8.59 -18.31
N ASN A 249 -6.57 -9.38 -19.17
CA ASN A 249 -7.93 -9.86 -18.87
C ASN A 249 -7.91 -10.90 -17.75
N TYR A 250 -7.91 -10.43 -16.52
CA TYR A 250 -7.81 -11.24 -15.31
C TYR A 250 -9.03 -12.14 -15.08
N ILE A 251 -10.20 -11.78 -15.62
CA ILE A 251 -11.44 -12.54 -15.43
C ILE A 251 -11.31 -13.97 -15.97
N GLN A 252 -10.52 -14.15 -17.03
CA GLN A 252 -10.30 -15.48 -17.61
C GLN A 252 -9.45 -16.41 -16.73
N VAL A 253 -8.69 -15.84 -15.80
CA VAL A 253 -7.82 -16.59 -14.87
C VAL A 253 -8.57 -17.05 -13.63
N ILE A 254 -9.74 -16.46 -13.33
CA ILE A 254 -10.53 -16.82 -12.15
C ILE A 254 -11.08 -18.24 -12.33
N PRO A 255 -10.72 -19.20 -11.45
CA PRO A 255 -11.19 -20.57 -11.54
C PRO A 255 -12.71 -20.65 -11.37
N LYS A 256 -13.39 -21.34 -12.28
CA LYS A 256 -14.86 -21.52 -12.25
C LYS A 256 -15.28 -22.91 -11.75
N ASN A 257 -14.40 -23.90 -11.81
CA ASN A 257 -14.71 -25.30 -11.57
C ASN A 257 -14.06 -25.89 -10.32
N ASN A 258 -13.58 -25.06 -9.40
CA ASN A 258 -12.93 -25.49 -8.17
C ASN A 258 -13.98 -25.93 -7.13
N GLN A 259 -14.44 -27.18 -7.21
CA GLN A 259 -15.53 -27.72 -6.38
C GLN A 259 -15.05 -28.40 -5.11
N LYS A 260 -13.76 -28.79 -5.02
CA LYS A 260 -13.19 -29.45 -3.85
C LYS A 260 -12.83 -28.40 -2.79
N LYS A 261 -13.69 -28.23 -1.81
CA LYS A 261 -13.55 -27.21 -0.75
C LYS A 261 -12.83 -27.80 0.46
N LEU A 262 -11.79 -27.14 0.90
CA LEU A 262 -11.11 -27.32 2.19
C LEU A 262 -11.33 -26.11 3.06
N GLU A 263 -11.79 -26.29 4.29
CA GLU A 263 -11.97 -25.22 5.28
C GLU A 263 -11.12 -25.53 6.50
N ILE A 264 -10.30 -24.60 6.94
CA ILE A 264 -9.38 -24.75 8.08
C ILE A 264 -9.44 -23.49 8.94
N ASP A 265 -9.18 -23.59 10.25
CA ASP A 265 -8.88 -22.46 11.10
C ASP A 265 -7.70 -21.66 10.54
N LEU A 266 -7.87 -20.34 10.39
CA LEU A 266 -6.90 -19.47 9.74
C LEU A 266 -5.56 -19.42 10.49
N LYS A 267 -5.59 -19.34 11.81
CA LYS A 267 -4.37 -19.27 12.63
C LYS A 267 -3.62 -20.59 12.60
N LEU A 268 -4.35 -21.71 12.68
CA LEU A 268 -3.75 -23.05 12.54
C LEU A 268 -3.08 -23.19 11.18
N PHE A 269 -3.78 -22.86 10.10
CA PHE A 269 -3.23 -22.93 8.74
C PHE A 269 -1.96 -22.08 8.59
N LEU A 270 -2.03 -20.81 8.97
CA LEU A 270 -0.92 -19.85 8.87
C LEU A 270 0.32 -20.34 9.65
N ASN A 271 0.11 -20.74 10.90
CA ASN A 271 1.19 -21.23 11.76
C ASN A 271 1.80 -22.55 11.24
N SER A 272 0.99 -23.45 10.72
CA SER A 272 1.46 -24.74 10.20
C SER A 272 2.27 -24.56 8.91
N VAL A 273 1.78 -23.71 7.99
CA VAL A 273 2.54 -23.38 6.77
C VAL A 273 3.86 -22.68 7.11
N ASP A 274 3.86 -21.72 8.04
CA ASP A 274 5.07 -21.01 8.44
C ASP A 274 6.09 -21.93 9.14
N ARG A 275 5.62 -22.87 9.99
CA ARG A 275 6.48 -23.87 10.64
C ARG A 275 7.17 -24.80 9.64
N VAL A 276 6.42 -25.42 8.73
CA VAL A 276 7.03 -26.32 7.74
C VAL A 276 7.94 -25.58 6.76
N ALA A 277 7.58 -24.33 6.42
CA ALA A 277 8.38 -23.46 5.56
C ALA A 277 9.69 -22.98 6.22
N SER A 278 9.82 -23.08 7.55
CA SER A 278 11.03 -22.66 8.26
C SER A 278 12.26 -23.54 7.95
N VAL A 279 12.06 -24.72 7.37
CA VAL A 279 13.13 -25.58 6.85
C VAL A 279 13.79 -24.94 5.62
N SER A 280 13.04 -24.13 4.86
CA SER A 280 13.56 -23.44 3.68
C SER A 280 14.21 -22.12 4.09
N LEU A 281 15.49 -21.93 3.76
CA LEU A 281 16.23 -20.72 4.06
C LEU A 281 15.61 -19.47 3.39
N ASP A 282 15.08 -19.62 2.19
CA ASP A 282 14.55 -18.52 1.37
C ASP A 282 13.01 -18.38 1.44
N LYS A 283 12.31 -19.31 2.12
CA LYS A 283 10.84 -19.44 2.09
C LYS A 283 10.27 -19.46 0.66
N LYS A 284 11.07 -19.88 -0.32
CA LYS A 284 10.68 -20.03 -1.74
C LYS A 284 10.36 -21.47 -2.09
N ASP A 285 10.75 -22.40 -1.24
CA ASP A 285 10.46 -23.82 -1.47
C ASP A 285 8.97 -24.07 -1.42
N GLY A 286 8.54 -25.02 -2.24
CA GLY A 286 7.16 -25.44 -2.30
C GLY A 286 6.75 -26.18 -1.03
N VAL A 287 5.65 -25.77 -0.44
CA VAL A 287 4.93 -26.59 0.54
C VAL A 287 4.03 -27.53 -0.22
N LYS A 288 4.28 -28.82 -0.09
CA LYS A 288 3.43 -29.88 -0.65
C LYS A 288 2.25 -30.13 0.29
N PHE A 289 1.06 -30.07 -0.27
CA PHE A 289 -0.19 -30.47 0.35
C PHE A 289 -0.51 -31.88 -0.10
N SER A 290 -0.54 -32.83 0.83
CA SER A 290 -1.07 -34.18 0.59
C SER A 290 -2.40 -34.27 1.34
N LEU A 291 -3.47 -34.06 0.61
CA LEU A 291 -4.84 -34.12 1.08
C LEU A 291 -5.37 -35.54 0.93
N LYS A 292 -5.87 -36.08 2.00
CA LYS A 292 -6.59 -37.37 2.05
C LYS A 292 -7.83 -37.19 2.91
N LYS A 293 -8.66 -38.24 2.97
CA LYS A 293 -9.86 -38.22 3.80
C LYS A 293 -9.51 -37.73 5.23
N ASP A 294 -10.13 -36.63 5.63
CA ASP A 294 -10.05 -35.99 6.95
C ASP A 294 -8.64 -35.54 7.42
N THR A 295 -7.66 -35.50 6.49
CA THR A 295 -6.30 -35.08 6.82
C THR A 295 -5.67 -34.20 5.73
N LEU A 296 -4.94 -33.18 6.15
CA LEU A 296 -3.99 -32.43 5.34
C LEU A 296 -2.59 -32.64 5.91
N ASN A 297 -1.72 -33.26 5.14
CA ASN A 297 -0.30 -33.29 5.44
C ASN A 297 0.42 -32.19 4.66
N LEU A 298 1.13 -31.33 5.39
CA LEU A 298 2.01 -30.29 4.84
C LEU A 298 3.44 -30.79 4.92
N SER A 299 4.17 -30.74 3.83
CA SER A 299 5.59 -31.12 3.83
C SER A 299 6.44 -30.18 2.97
N VAL A 300 7.65 -29.93 3.45
CA VAL A 300 8.71 -29.23 2.73
C VAL A 300 9.94 -30.10 2.76
N ASN A 301 10.61 -30.25 1.63
CA ASN A 301 11.88 -30.95 1.52
C ASN A 301 12.89 -30.04 0.84
N ASN A 302 13.98 -29.71 1.55
CA ASN A 302 15.09 -28.95 1.04
C ASN A 302 16.38 -29.75 1.20
N THR A 303 17.06 -29.99 0.09
CA THR A 303 18.28 -30.85 0.04
C THR A 303 19.42 -30.35 0.92
N ASN A 304 19.46 -29.06 1.23
CA ASN A 304 20.56 -28.44 1.97
C ASN A 304 20.25 -28.27 3.46
N SER A 305 18.98 -28.07 3.83
CA SER A 305 18.58 -27.74 5.21
C SER A 305 17.73 -28.80 5.90
N GLY A 306 17.21 -29.79 5.17
CA GLY A 306 16.43 -30.90 5.72
C GLY A 306 14.95 -30.88 5.30
N ASP A 307 14.14 -31.57 6.04
CA ASP A 307 12.70 -31.72 5.76
C ASP A 307 11.82 -31.33 6.96
N GLY A 308 10.61 -30.92 6.67
CA GLY A 308 9.58 -30.58 7.65
C GLY A 308 8.25 -31.20 7.25
N ASN A 309 7.52 -31.70 8.24
CA ASN A 309 6.23 -32.34 8.04
C ASN A 309 5.27 -31.99 9.18
N GLU A 310 4.03 -31.68 8.84
CA GLU A 310 2.97 -31.44 9.82
C GLU A 310 1.63 -31.93 9.29
N THR A 311 0.85 -32.59 10.14
CA THR A 311 -0.47 -33.10 9.79
C THR A 311 -1.55 -32.33 10.53
N ILE A 312 -2.52 -31.83 9.77
CA ILE A 312 -3.71 -31.12 10.28
C ILE A 312 -4.91 -32.04 10.06
N VAL A 313 -5.69 -32.26 11.11
CA VAL A 313 -6.99 -32.93 11.01
C VAL A 313 -8.01 -31.93 10.48
N THR A 314 -8.66 -32.29 9.36
CA THR A 314 -9.63 -31.40 8.70
C THR A 314 -10.63 -32.24 7.91
N LYS A 315 -11.78 -31.68 7.59
CA LYS A 315 -12.79 -32.38 6.76
C LYS A 315 -12.49 -32.18 5.28
N PHE A 316 -12.10 -33.25 4.61
CA PHE A 316 -11.88 -33.26 3.17
C PHE A 316 -12.15 -34.67 2.61
N GLU A 317 -12.86 -34.76 1.48
CA GLU A 317 -13.35 -36.02 0.97
C GLU A 317 -12.58 -36.56 -0.26
N HIS A 318 -11.58 -35.80 -0.73
CA HIS A 318 -10.88 -36.14 -1.97
C HIS A 318 -9.38 -36.32 -1.72
N ASP A 319 -8.77 -37.21 -2.50
CA ASP A 319 -7.31 -37.31 -2.56
C ASP A 319 -6.78 -36.28 -3.54
N LEU A 320 -5.81 -35.46 -3.08
CA LEU A 320 -5.16 -34.46 -3.91
C LEU A 320 -3.74 -34.21 -3.40
N GLU A 321 -2.77 -34.20 -4.32
CA GLU A 321 -1.40 -33.74 -4.04
C GLU A 321 -1.11 -32.51 -4.89
N ILE A 322 -0.73 -31.40 -4.24
CA ILE A 322 -0.48 -30.13 -4.90
C ILE A 322 0.56 -29.32 -4.11
N SER A 323 1.42 -28.58 -4.80
CA SER A 323 2.47 -27.79 -4.15
C SER A 323 2.28 -26.31 -4.43
N PHE A 324 2.59 -25.47 -3.43
CA PHE A 324 2.51 -24.02 -3.54
C PHE A 324 3.75 -23.36 -2.98
N ASN A 325 4.08 -22.19 -3.48
CA ASN A 325 5.06 -21.32 -2.83
C ASN A 325 4.53 -20.93 -1.43
N SER A 326 5.29 -21.28 -0.39
CA SER A 326 4.88 -21.05 1.01
C SER A 326 4.62 -19.55 1.31
N ARG A 327 5.47 -18.68 0.76
CA ARG A 327 5.33 -17.23 0.95
C ARG A 327 4.00 -16.71 0.39
N TYR A 328 3.56 -17.22 -0.78
CA TYR A 328 2.29 -16.79 -1.35
C TYR A 328 1.10 -17.17 -0.49
N LEU A 329 1.13 -18.36 0.10
CA LEU A 329 0.08 -18.81 1.02
C LEU A 329 0.05 -17.97 2.30
N ILE A 330 1.23 -17.68 2.88
CA ILE A 330 1.36 -16.83 4.07
C ILE A 330 0.89 -15.41 3.79
N ASP A 331 1.32 -14.83 2.66
CA ASP A 331 0.91 -13.48 2.27
C ASP A 331 -0.61 -13.37 2.11
N VAL A 332 -1.25 -14.34 1.45
CA VAL A 332 -2.72 -14.39 1.31
C VAL A 332 -3.40 -14.58 2.65
N ALA A 333 -2.99 -15.59 3.43
CA ALA A 333 -3.61 -15.89 4.72
C ALA A 333 -3.52 -14.70 5.70
N SER A 334 -2.43 -13.93 5.63
CA SER A 334 -2.24 -12.70 6.42
C SER A 334 -3.18 -11.55 6.04
N GLN A 335 -3.90 -11.66 4.92
CA GLN A 335 -4.88 -10.65 4.50
C GLN A 335 -6.32 -11.01 4.91
N LEU A 336 -6.56 -12.20 5.42
CA LEU A 336 -7.89 -12.62 5.83
C LEU A 336 -8.22 -12.05 7.21
N ASP A 337 -9.44 -11.59 7.39
CA ASP A 337 -9.92 -10.96 8.63
C ASP A 337 -10.70 -11.94 9.51
N GLY A 338 -11.20 -13.05 8.91
CA GLY A 338 -12.01 -14.06 9.56
C GLY A 338 -11.23 -15.08 10.39
N GLU A 339 -11.95 -16.00 11.00
CA GLU A 339 -11.35 -17.10 11.77
C GLU A 339 -10.96 -18.29 10.90
N LYS A 340 -11.46 -18.37 9.67
CA LYS A 340 -11.31 -19.50 8.77
C LYS A 340 -10.78 -19.07 7.42
N ILE A 341 -10.07 -19.99 6.77
CA ILE A 341 -9.65 -19.92 5.37
C ILE A 341 -10.32 -21.03 4.58
N GLU A 342 -10.86 -20.70 3.42
CA GLU A 342 -11.37 -21.65 2.44
C GLU A 342 -10.43 -21.75 1.24
N LEU A 343 -10.00 -22.97 0.92
CA LEU A 343 -9.25 -23.28 -0.29
C LEU A 343 -10.12 -24.14 -1.21
N HIS A 344 -10.32 -23.68 -2.43
CA HIS A 344 -11.11 -24.39 -3.43
C HIS A 344 -10.19 -24.90 -4.53
N PHE A 345 -10.17 -26.23 -4.72
CA PHE A 345 -9.32 -26.91 -5.67
C PHE A 345 -10.15 -27.53 -6.81
N ASN A 346 -9.52 -27.72 -7.96
CA ASN A 346 -10.01 -28.55 -9.05
C ASN A 346 -9.13 -29.81 -9.20
N ASP A 347 -7.89 -29.64 -9.65
CA ASP A 347 -6.90 -30.68 -9.89
C ASP A 347 -5.50 -30.21 -9.43
N THR A 348 -4.47 -30.99 -9.71
CA THR A 348 -3.08 -30.74 -9.28
C THR A 348 -2.38 -29.62 -10.05
N GLY A 349 -2.90 -29.20 -11.20
CA GLY A 349 -2.29 -28.19 -12.08
C GLY A 349 -3.09 -26.89 -12.19
N SER A 350 -4.32 -26.88 -11.68
CA SER A 350 -5.20 -25.70 -11.74
C SER A 350 -4.92 -24.72 -10.59
N PRO A 351 -5.11 -23.40 -10.82
CA PRO A 351 -5.00 -22.40 -9.76
C PRO A 351 -5.98 -22.70 -8.61
N VAL A 352 -5.53 -22.50 -7.37
CA VAL A 352 -6.41 -22.57 -6.20
C VAL A 352 -7.09 -21.23 -5.99
N LEU A 353 -8.38 -21.25 -5.68
CA LEU A 353 -9.15 -20.09 -5.25
C LEU A 353 -9.23 -20.08 -3.73
N ILE A 354 -8.80 -18.99 -3.11
CA ILE A 354 -8.78 -18.81 -1.66
C ILE A 354 -9.77 -17.73 -1.29
N LYS A 355 -10.57 -17.97 -0.25
CA LYS A 355 -11.60 -17.05 0.24
C LYS A 355 -11.55 -16.95 1.75
N ASP A 356 -12.01 -15.80 2.22
CA ASP A 356 -12.42 -15.58 3.60
C ASP A 356 -13.94 -15.74 3.70
N PRO A 357 -14.46 -16.70 4.48
CA PRO A 357 -15.91 -16.86 4.63
C PRO A 357 -16.63 -15.65 5.22
N SER A 358 -15.90 -14.75 5.87
CA SER A 358 -16.43 -13.50 6.45
C SER A 358 -16.33 -12.29 5.49
N ASP A 359 -15.59 -12.41 4.38
CA ASP A 359 -15.36 -11.34 3.40
C ASP A 359 -15.66 -11.81 1.96
N PHE A 360 -16.90 -11.60 1.52
CA PHE A 360 -17.34 -11.97 0.16
C PHE A 360 -16.85 -11.02 -0.93
N ASP A 361 -16.25 -9.90 -0.55
CA ASP A 361 -15.80 -8.87 -1.49
C ASP A 361 -14.34 -9.06 -1.91
N SER A 362 -13.62 -9.98 -1.29
CA SER A 362 -12.22 -10.27 -1.61
C SER A 362 -12.02 -11.74 -1.97
N ILE A 363 -11.26 -11.99 -3.04
CA ILE A 363 -10.84 -13.33 -3.44
C ILE A 363 -9.37 -13.33 -3.82
N PHE A 364 -8.71 -14.47 -3.61
CA PHE A 364 -7.30 -14.64 -3.90
C PHE A 364 -7.09 -15.91 -4.73
N ILE A 365 -6.15 -15.85 -5.64
CA ILE A 365 -5.81 -16.98 -6.53
C ILE A 365 -4.32 -17.20 -6.43
N VAL A 366 -3.92 -18.48 -6.27
CA VAL A 366 -2.51 -18.86 -6.21
C VAL A 366 -2.29 -20.01 -7.21
N MET A 367 -1.27 -19.83 -8.06
CA MET A 367 -0.84 -20.89 -9.00
C MET A 367 -0.08 -21.97 -8.25
N PRO A 368 -0.33 -23.26 -8.55
CA PRO A 368 0.49 -24.33 -8.02
C PRO A 368 1.89 -24.28 -8.62
N MET A 369 2.86 -24.80 -7.87
CA MET A 369 4.20 -25.05 -8.38
C MET A 369 4.18 -26.35 -9.19
N LYS A 370 4.85 -26.33 -10.33
CA LYS A 370 5.15 -27.58 -11.04
C LYS A 370 6.14 -28.37 -10.20
N GLY A 371 5.76 -29.61 -9.83
CA GLY A 371 6.64 -30.56 -9.16
C GLY A 371 7.76 -31.05 -10.06
#